data_44b88ee6046d46517a1b25addaa2e6a7
#
_entry.id   44b88ee6046d46517a1b25addaa2e6a7
#
_cell.length_a   1.000
_cell.length_b   1.000
_cell.length_c   1.000
_cell.angle_alpha   90.00
_cell.angle_beta   90.00
_cell.angle_gamma   90.00
#
_symmetry.space_group_name_H-M   'P 1'
#
loop_
_entity.id
_entity.type
_entity.pdbx_description
1 polymer ?
#
loop_
_entity_poly.entity_id
_entity_poly.type
_entity_poly.pdbx_seq_one_letter_code
_entity_poly.pdbx_strand_id
1 'polypeptide(L)'
;MQTLHVNGYDMAYLDVGQSAGNGLPLVCVHGSLCDFRIWSSVLGPLTRKHRVIAPSLRHFFPDHWDGIGDTYSTAQHVDDVIAFIEKLDTRPVDLMGHSRGGNICFRVAQRRPDLLRKLILAEPGGELDATLDPAYKPGPSPLAGMIAASAETIAEGDIDGGLQIFLDALEGPGTWRRLPATPKQMLRDNATTLIGQMRDQRPLLSKADAEAIRHRRSSSAAPSPRERSRRCCMRWQPT
;
A
#
# COMPACT_ATOMS: atom_id res chain seq x y z
N MET A 1 9.93 -3.69 16.44
CA MET A 1 8.52 -3.81 16.07
C MET A 1 7.69 -3.39 17.26
N GLN A 2 6.69 -2.56 17.03
CA GLN A 2 5.74 -2.06 18.02
C GLN A 2 4.32 -2.46 17.60
N THR A 3 3.34 -2.28 18.49
CA THR A 3 1.93 -2.61 18.21
C THR A 3 1.06 -1.44 18.64
N LEU A 4 0.04 -1.12 17.84
CA LEU A 4 -0.96 -0.11 18.14
C LEU A 4 -2.35 -0.72 17.95
N HIS A 5 -3.19 -0.67 19.00
CA HIS A 5 -4.56 -1.18 18.94
C HIS A 5 -5.47 -0.21 18.18
N VAL A 6 -6.06 -0.65 17.06
CA VAL A 6 -6.98 0.12 16.21
C VAL A 6 -8.14 -0.76 15.77
N ASN A 7 -9.36 -0.26 15.86
CA ASN A 7 -10.58 -0.94 15.38
C ASN A 7 -10.67 -2.42 15.79
N GLY A 8 -10.35 -2.72 17.06
CA GLY A 8 -10.37 -4.09 17.58
C GLY A 8 -9.24 -5.01 17.07
N TYR A 9 -8.17 -4.46 16.52
CA TYR A 9 -7.04 -5.19 15.96
C TYR A 9 -5.70 -4.59 16.41
N ASP A 10 -4.74 -5.44 16.73
CA ASP A 10 -3.39 -5.05 17.15
C ASP A 10 -2.48 -4.94 15.92
N MET A 11 -2.40 -3.72 15.39
CA MET A 11 -1.61 -3.43 14.19
C MET A 11 -0.13 -3.31 14.53
N ALA A 12 0.68 -4.23 14.01
CA ALA A 12 2.13 -4.18 14.15
C ALA A 12 2.73 -3.09 13.24
N TYR A 13 3.79 -2.43 13.70
CA TYR A 13 4.48 -1.42 12.89
C TYR A 13 5.96 -1.27 13.24
N LEU A 14 6.71 -0.71 12.30
CA LEU A 14 8.04 -0.16 12.53
C LEU A 14 7.92 1.34 12.77
N ASP A 15 8.75 1.84 13.69
CA ASP A 15 8.94 3.26 13.95
C ASP A 15 10.45 3.49 14.05
N VAL A 16 11.01 4.10 13.03
CA VAL A 16 12.46 4.24 12.86
C VAL A 16 12.83 5.62 12.37
N GLY A 17 14.03 6.05 12.75
CA GLY A 17 14.49 7.40 12.49
C GLY A 17 13.89 8.37 13.51
N GLN A 18 14.77 9.11 14.19
CA GLN A 18 14.31 10.25 14.98
C GLN A 18 14.18 11.44 14.06
N SER A 19 13.21 12.29 14.32
CA SER A 19 13.02 13.51 13.56
C SER A 19 14.33 14.32 13.57
N ALA A 20 15.07 14.27 12.48
CA ALA A 20 16.11 15.23 12.22
C ALA A 20 15.41 16.59 11.99
N GLY A 21 15.20 17.34 13.07
CA GLY A 21 14.44 18.59 13.06
C GLY A 21 12.92 18.38 13.26
N ASN A 22 12.17 19.47 13.14
CA ASN A 22 10.70 19.52 13.31
C ASN A 22 9.91 18.81 12.18
N GLY A 23 10.46 17.71 11.62
CA GLY A 23 9.86 16.98 10.52
C GLY A 23 8.65 16.14 10.95
N LEU A 24 7.58 16.25 10.20
CA LEU A 24 6.41 15.38 10.37
C LEU A 24 6.75 13.92 9.96
N PRO A 25 6.16 12.91 10.61
CA PRO A 25 6.43 11.53 10.27
C PRO A 25 5.94 11.19 8.85
N LEU A 26 6.68 10.28 8.21
CA LEU A 26 6.30 9.63 6.98
C LEU A 26 5.68 8.27 7.32
N VAL A 27 4.38 8.13 7.10
CA VAL A 27 3.67 6.85 7.23
C VAL A 27 3.72 6.12 5.90
N CYS A 28 4.22 4.86 5.90
CA CYS A 28 4.45 4.07 4.70
C CYS A 28 3.55 2.83 4.69
N VAL A 29 2.57 2.76 3.77
CA VAL A 29 1.62 1.66 3.63
C VAL A 29 2.03 0.74 2.48
N HIS A 30 2.23 -0.53 2.78
CA HIS A 30 2.74 -1.55 1.85
C HIS A 30 1.69 -2.06 0.85
N GLY A 31 2.15 -2.77 -0.18
CA GLY A 31 1.33 -3.42 -1.21
C GLY A 31 0.84 -4.82 -0.84
N SER A 32 0.21 -5.48 -1.82
CA SER A 32 -0.22 -6.89 -1.71
C SER A 32 0.98 -7.79 -1.43
N LEU A 33 0.78 -8.86 -0.65
CA LEU A 33 1.80 -9.85 -0.29
C LEU A 33 3.01 -9.30 0.46
N CYS A 34 3.03 -8.02 0.78
CA CYS A 34 4.09 -7.36 1.53
C CYS A 34 3.60 -7.00 2.94
N ASP A 35 4.53 -6.54 3.76
CA ASP A 35 4.29 -5.97 5.08
C ASP A 35 5.32 -4.86 5.34
N PHE A 36 5.47 -4.37 6.57
CA PHE A 36 6.42 -3.32 6.89
C PHE A 36 7.86 -3.63 6.44
N ARG A 37 8.23 -4.91 6.26
CA ARG A 37 9.59 -5.33 5.85
C ARG A 37 9.96 -4.88 4.43
N ILE A 38 8.98 -4.62 3.56
CA ILE A 38 9.24 -4.17 2.18
C ILE A 38 10.05 -2.86 2.15
N TRP A 39 9.91 -2.03 3.17
CA TRP A 39 10.56 -0.74 3.25
C TRP A 39 12.03 -0.81 3.64
N SER A 40 12.55 -1.99 4.08
CA SER A 40 13.89 -2.15 4.61
C SER A 40 14.99 -1.63 3.69
N SER A 41 14.85 -1.82 2.38
CA SER A 41 15.83 -1.36 1.38
C SER A 41 15.88 0.17 1.22
N VAL A 42 14.81 0.88 1.59
CA VAL A 42 14.72 2.34 1.45
C VAL A 42 14.71 3.09 2.79
N LEU A 43 14.69 2.37 3.92
CA LEU A 43 14.71 3.00 5.24
C LEU A 43 15.93 3.90 5.44
N GLY A 44 17.14 3.45 5.06
CA GLY A 44 18.36 4.23 5.24
C GLY A 44 18.29 5.64 4.63
N PRO A 45 17.95 5.79 3.34
CA PRO A 45 17.72 7.09 2.73
C PRO A 45 16.57 7.90 3.37
N LEU A 46 15.46 7.26 3.69
CA LEU A 46 14.27 7.93 4.23
C LEU A 46 14.51 8.47 5.65
N THR A 47 15.13 7.65 6.52
CA THR A 47 15.35 8.01 7.94
C THR A 47 16.37 9.13 8.14
N ARG A 48 17.15 9.45 7.13
CA ARG A 48 18.00 10.67 7.18
C ARG A 48 17.19 11.97 7.23
N LYS A 49 15.94 11.96 6.78
CA LYS A 49 15.10 13.17 6.67
C LYS A 49 13.76 13.06 7.38
N HIS A 50 13.31 11.84 7.70
CA HIS A 50 11.99 11.58 8.25
C HIS A 50 12.05 10.56 9.40
N ARG A 51 11.17 10.72 10.39
CA ARG A 51 10.71 9.58 11.19
C ARG A 51 9.82 8.76 10.29
N VAL A 52 10.14 7.50 10.06
CA VAL A 52 9.39 6.59 9.19
C VAL A 52 8.58 5.64 10.06
N ILE A 53 7.27 5.64 9.87
CA ILE A 53 6.33 4.76 10.55
C ILE A 53 5.71 3.86 9.49
N ALA A 54 5.93 2.55 9.59
CA ALA A 54 5.46 1.60 8.58
C ALA A 54 4.59 0.52 9.25
N PRO A 55 3.25 0.65 9.19
CA PRO A 55 2.35 -0.39 9.68
C PRO A 55 2.31 -1.59 8.72
N SER A 56 2.08 -2.79 9.30
CA SER A 56 1.50 -3.91 8.58
C SER A 56 -0.02 -3.79 8.60
N LEU A 57 -0.66 -3.94 7.46
CA LEU A 57 -2.12 -3.95 7.38
C LEU A 57 -2.70 -5.17 8.11
N ARG A 58 -3.96 -5.10 8.48
CA ARG A 58 -4.70 -6.23 9.09
C ARG A 58 -4.53 -7.50 8.26
N HIS A 59 -4.29 -8.62 8.93
CA HIS A 59 -4.06 -9.94 8.36
C HIS A 59 -2.72 -10.15 7.63
N PHE A 60 -1.83 -9.16 7.66
CA PHE A 60 -0.48 -9.29 7.16
C PHE A 60 0.50 -9.59 8.31
N PHE A 61 1.64 -10.17 7.98
CA PHE A 61 2.69 -10.46 8.97
C PHE A 61 2.89 -9.29 9.96
N PRO A 62 3.01 -9.54 11.25
CA PRO A 62 3.23 -10.83 11.92
C PRO A 62 1.96 -11.63 12.23
N ASP A 63 0.81 -11.21 11.75
CA ASP A 63 -0.41 -12.01 11.86
C ASP A 63 -0.31 -13.27 10.97
N HIS A 64 -0.88 -14.38 11.43
CA HIS A 64 -0.94 -15.66 10.74
C HIS A 64 -2.38 -15.96 10.34
N TRP A 65 -2.94 -15.13 9.47
CA TRP A 65 -4.29 -15.29 9.00
C TRP A 65 -4.41 -16.43 7.98
N ASP A 66 -5.44 -17.24 8.12
CA ASP A 66 -5.70 -18.42 7.29
C ASP A 66 -6.51 -18.15 6.01
N GLY A 67 -6.88 -16.89 5.76
CA GLY A 67 -7.71 -16.51 4.62
C GLY A 67 -9.22 -16.64 4.86
N ILE A 68 -9.65 -17.02 6.07
CA ILE A 68 -11.06 -17.21 6.44
C ILE A 68 -11.63 -15.96 7.10
N GLY A 69 -12.92 -15.70 6.88
CA GLY A 69 -13.65 -14.57 7.44
C GLY A 69 -13.82 -13.40 6.47
N ASP A 70 -14.50 -12.36 6.92
CA ASP A 70 -14.98 -11.23 6.12
C ASP A 70 -14.31 -9.89 6.47
N THR A 71 -13.34 -9.90 7.38
CA THR A 71 -12.67 -8.68 7.87
C THR A 71 -11.53 -8.20 6.97
N TYR A 72 -11.30 -8.85 5.82
CA TYR A 72 -10.35 -8.40 4.83
C TYR A 72 -11.05 -7.63 3.71
N SER A 73 -10.89 -6.32 3.70
CA SER A 73 -11.35 -5.48 2.59
C SER A 73 -10.52 -4.20 2.47
N THR A 74 -10.56 -3.57 1.30
CA THR A 74 -9.94 -2.24 1.12
C THR A 74 -10.59 -1.21 2.05
N ALA A 75 -11.91 -1.27 2.24
CA ALA A 75 -12.63 -0.36 3.14
C ALA A 75 -12.15 -0.50 4.59
N GLN A 76 -12.03 -1.74 5.11
CA GLN A 76 -11.51 -2.00 6.45
C GLN A 76 -10.06 -1.50 6.61
N HIS A 77 -9.20 -1.76 5.62
CA HIS A 77 -7.82 -1.28 5.67
C HIS A 77 -7.73 0.26 5.65
N VAL A 78 -8.63 0.95 4.93
CA VAL A 78 -8.74 2.41 4.97
C VAL A 78 -9.13 2.90 6.35
N ASP A 79 -10.13 2.27 6.98
CA ASP A 79 -10.56 2.59 8.34
C ASP A 79 -9.43 2.36 9.35
N ASP A 80 -8.70 1.27 9.22
CA ASP A 80 -7.58 0.94 10.09
C ASP A 80 -6.43 1.93 9.95
N VAL A 81 -6.08 2.35 8.73
CA VAL A 81 -5.02 3.34 8.50
C VAL A 81 -5.44 4.72 9.01
N ILE A 82 -6.69 5.12 8.85
CA ILE A 82 -7.23 6.36 9.44
C ILE A 82 -7.08 6.32 10.97
N ALA A 83 -7.60 5.26 11.61
CA ALA A 83 -7.54 5.12 13.06
C ALA A 83 -6.09 5.01 13.58
N PHE A 84 -5.21 4.37 12.81
CA PHE A 84 -3.79 4.31 13.11
C PHE A 84 -3.17 5.71 13.14
N ILE A 85 -3.38 6.51 12.09
CA ILE A 85 -2.84 7.88 12.02
C ILE A 85 -3.45 8.76 13.12
N GLU A 86 -4.73 8.60 13.44
CA GLU A 86 -5.40 9.35 14.51
C GLU A 86 -4.83 9.08 15.90
N LYS A 87 -4.29 7.87 16.12
CA LYS A 87 -3.66 7.47 17.38
C LYS A 87 -2.18 7.83 17.48
N LEU A 88 -1.55 8.26 16.37
CA LEU A 88 -0.18 8.76 16.44
C LEU A 88 -0.11 10.07 17.23
N ASP A 89 1.00 10.24 17.92
CA ASP A 89 1.30 11.43 18.73
C ASP A 89 1.52 12.71 17.92
N THR A 90 1.78 12.55 16.61
CA THR A 90 2.10 13.67 15.71
C THR A 90 1.24 13.63 14.45
N ARG A 91 0.48 14.70 14.23
CA ARG A 91 -0.37 14.94 13.05
C ARG A 91 -0.26 16.40 12.61
N PRO A 92 -0.46 16.73 11.31
CA PRO A 92 -0.69 15.83 10.18
C PRO A 92 0.56 15.01 9.84
N VAL A 93 0.42 13.97 9.00
CA VAL A 93 1.51 13.12 8.53
C VAL A 93 1.77 13.31 7.03
N ASP A 94 2.96 12.94 6.56
CA ASP A 94 3.16 12.59 5.15
C ASP A 94 2.76 11.13 4.98
N LEU A 95 1.90 10.82 4.01
CA LEU A 95 1.40 9.47 3.77
C LEU A 95 1.92 8.96 2.43
N MET A 96 2.60 7.82 2.45
CA MET A 96 3.09 7.14 1.25
C MET A 96 2.48 5.74 1.16
N GLY A 97 1.99 5.38 -0.01
CA GLY A 97 1.48 4.04 -0.27
C GLY A 97 2.03 3.47 -1.57
N HIS A 98 2.39 2.18 -1.55
CA HIS A 98 2.83 1.43 -2.71
C HIS A 98 1.75 0.43 -3.14
N SER A 99 1.50 0.31 -4.45
CA SER A 99 0.58 -0.67 -5.04
C SER A 99 -0.80 -0.66 -4.32
N ARG A 100 -1.29 -1.77 -3.77
CA ARG A 100 -2.52 -1.83 -2.95
C ARG A 100 -2.52 -0.76 -1.86
N GLY A 101 -1.41 -0.56 -1.16
CA GLY A 101 -1.26 0.50 -0.17
C GLY A 101 -1.43 1.90 -0.76
N GLY A 102 -1.06 2.09 -2.02
CA GLY A 102 -1.30 3.33 -2.74
C GLY A 102 -2.79 3.61 -2.93
N ASN A 103 -3.60 2.59 -3.28
CA ASN A 103 -5.05 2.71 -3.36
C ASN A 103 -5.66 3.05 -1.99
N ILE A 104 -5.22 2.37 -0.93
CA ILE A 104 -5.66 2.63 0.44
C ILE A 104 -5.33 4.09 0.83
N CYS A 105 -4.09 4.54 0.62
CA CYS A 105 -3.68 5.92 0.93
C CYS A 105 -4.47 6.96 0.14
N PHE A 106 -4.80 6.68 -1.11
CA PHE A 106 -5.67 7.53 -1.92
C PHE A 106 -7.06 7.66 -1.27
N ARG A 107 -7.67 6.56 -0.83
CA ARG A 107 -8.97 6.56 -0.14
C ARG A 107 -8.90 7.24 1.23
N VAL A 108 -7.80 7.09 1.96
CA VAL A 108 -7.56 7.86 3.20
C VAL A 108 -7.56 9.36 2.91
N ALA A 109 -6.87 9.80 1.85
CA ALA A 109 -6.81 11.20 1.47
C ALA A 109 -8.18 11.77 1.03
N GLN A 110 -9.03 10.96 0.40
CA GLN A 110 -10.40 11.35 0.07
C GLN A 110 -11.25 11.57 1.34
N ARG A 111 -11.16 10.64 2.30
CA ARG A 111 -12.03 10.64 3.49
C ARG A 111 -11.54 11.57 4.60
N ARG A 112 -10.21 11.67 4.77
CA ARG A 112 -9.58 12.41 5.88
C ARG A 112 -8.36 13.22 5.40
N PRO A 113 -8.57 14.18 4.50
CA PRO A 113 -7.49 15.05 4.02
C PRO A 113 -6.86 15.90 5.14
N ASP A 114 -7.57 16.11 6.24
CA ASP A 114 -7.12 16.83 7.44
C ASP A 114 -5.97 16.15 8.17
N LEU A 115 -5.84 14.82 8.04
CA LEU A 115 -4.77 14.04 8.64
C LEU A 115 -3.44 14.15 7.87
N LEU A 116 -3.47 14.67 6.65
CA LEU A 116 -2.35 14.58 5.72
C LEU A 116 -1.76 15.95 5.39
N ARG A 117 -0.41 16.03 5.40
CA ARG A 117 0.32 17.14 4.81
C ARG A 117 0.64 16.89 3.34
N LYS A 118 1.11 15.67 3.02
CA LYS A 118 1.44 15.24 1.67
C LYS A 118 0.94 13.83 1.43
N LEU A 119 0.58 13.54 0.18
CA LEU A 119 0.26 12.20 -0.30
C LEU A 119 1.27 11.82 -1.38
N ILE A 120 1.88 10.63 -1.22
CA ILE A 120 2.83 10.04 -2.17
C ILE A 120 2.27 8.70 -2.60
N LEU A 121 2.02 8.54 -3.88
CA LEU A 121 1.50 7.31 -4.47
C LEU A 121 2.58 6.71 -5.38
N ALA A 122 3.13 5.57 -4.94
CA ALA A 122 4.10 4.80 -5.69
C ALA A 122 3.37 3.66 -6.40
N GLU A 123 3.16 3.79 -7.71
CA GLU A 123 2.47 2.80 -8.55
C GLU A 123 1.16 2.31 -7.92
N PRO A 124 0.20 3.22 -7.61
CA PRO A 124 -1.00 2.86 -6.86
C PRO A 124 -1.79 1.78 -7.58
N GLY A 125 -2.06 0.68 -6.86
CA GLY A 125 -2.85 -0.42 -7.39
C GLY A 125 -4.33 -0.09 -7.47
N GLY A 126 -5.05 -0.81 -8.31
CA GLY A 126 -6.48 -0.64 -8.57
C GLY A 126 -6.73 -0.38 -10.04
N GLU A 127 -8.00 -0.43 -10.40
CA GLU A 127 -8.44 -0.22 -11.78
C GLU A 127 -8.96 1.21 -11.94
N LEU A 128 -8.67 1.79 -13.09
CA LEU A 128 -9.14 3.13 -13.47
C LEU A 128 -10.47 2.98 -14.21
N ASP A 129 -11.39 3.91 -14.02
CA ASP A 129 -12.59 3.98 -14.85
C ASP A 129 -12.33 4.71 -16.20
N ALA A 130 -13.33 4.77 -17.05
CA ALA A 130 -13.25 5.42 -18.36
C ALA A 130 -12.90 6.92 -18.30
N THR A 131 -12.99 7.57 -17.15
CA THR A 131 -12.63 8.99 -16.99
C THR A 131 -11.13 9.21 -16.83
N LEU A 132 -10.39 8.16 -16.44
CA LEU A 132 -8.93 8.16 -16.28
C LEU A 132 -8.23 7.27 -17.29
N ASP A 133 -8.88 6.19 -17.73
CA ASP A 133 -8.37 5.28 -18.76
C ASP A 133 -9.36 5.18 -19.93
N PRO A 134 -9.12 5.87 -21.05
CA PRO A 134 -9.98 5.78 -22.23
C PRO A 134 -10.07 4.35 -22.82
N ALA A 135 -9.16 3.45 -22.49
CA ALA A 135 -9.17 2.06 -22.93
C ALA A 135 -9.98 1.14 -22.00
N TYR A 136 -10.49 1.68 -20.88
CA TYR A 136 -11.30 0.92 -19.93
C TYR A 136 -12.49 0.25 -20.63
N LYS A 137 -12.68 -1.03 -20.32
CA LYS A 137 -13.86 -1.82 -20.74
C LYS A 137 -14.48 -2.45 -19.50
N PRO A 138 -15.80 -2.33 -19.31
CA PRO A 138 -16.49 -3.06 -18.23
C PRO A 138 -16.32 -4.57 -18.38
N GLY A 139 -16.07 -5.25 -17.27
CA GLY A 139 -15.93 -6.71 -17.23
C GLY A 139 -14.78 -7.16 -16.35
N PRO A 140 -14.52 -8.46 -16.26
CA PRO A 140 -13.39 -9.00 -15.50
C PRO A 140 -12.07 -8.48 -16.08
N SER A 141 -11.26 -7.86 -15.22
CA SER A 141 -9.96 -7.35 -15.64
C SER A 141 -8.89 -8.46 -15.64
N PRO A 142 -7.84 -8.32 -16.44
CA PRO A 142 -6.68 -9.23 -16.37
C PRO A 142 -6.08 -9.29 -14.96
N LEU A 143 -6.05 -8.17 -14.24
CA LEU A 143 -5.57 -8.10 -12.87
C LEU A 143 -6.44 -8.93 -11.91
N ALA A 144 -7.76 -8.81 -12.00
CA ALA A 144 -8.68 -9.60 -11.18
C ALA A 144 -8.54 -11.11 -11.47
N GLY A 145 -8.41 -11.48 -12.75
CA GLY A 145 -8.19 -12.88 -13.16
C GLY A 145 -6.88 -13.45 -12.62
N MET A 146 -5.80 -12.69 -12.66
CA MET A 146 -4.52 -13.09 -12.07
C MET A 146 -4.62 -13.28 -10.56
N ILE A 147 -5.26 -12.34 -9.85
CA ILE A 147 -5.44 -12.44 -8.38
C ILE A 147 -6.27 -13.68 -8.06
N ALA A 148 -7.34 -13.96 -8.80
CA ALA A 148 -8.18 -15.12 -8.59
C ALA A 148 -7.40 -16.42 -8.77
N ALA A 149 -6.71 -16.61 -9.89
CA ALA A 149 -5.91 -17.80 -10.17
C ALA A 149 -4.84 -18.04 -9.10
N SER A 150 -4.14 -16.97 -8.68
CA SER A 150 -3.17 -17.03 -7.59
C SER A 150 -3.79 -17.45 -6.26
N ALA A 151 -4.91 -16.83 -5.89
CA ALA A 151 -5.59 -17.09 -4.62
C ALA A 151 -6.17 -18.52 -4.56
N GLU A 152 -6.73 -19.01 -5.65
CA GLU A 152 -7.23 -20.39 -5.77
C GLU A 152 -6.10 -21.39 -5.58
N THR A 153 -4.97 -21.22 -6.28
CA THR A 153 -3.78 -22.08 -6.14
C THR A 153 -3.24 -22.09 -4.69
N ILE A 154 -3.21 -20.91 -4.03
CA ILE A 154 -2.82 -20.82 -2.62
C ILE A 154 -3.83 -21.54 -1.72
N ALA A 155 -5.12 -21.40 -1.97
CA ALA A 155 -6.17 -22.05 -1.18
C ALA A 155 -6.13 -23.58 -1.30
N GLU A 156 -5.64 -24.12 -2.42
CA GLU A 156 -5.39 -25.55 -2.64
C GLU A 156 -4.11 -26.04 -1.93
N GLY A 157 -3.33 -25.15 -1.32
CA GLY A 157 -2.11 -25.46 -0.56
C GLY A 157 -0.81 -25.27 -1.35
N ASP A 158 -0.85 -24.96 -2.63
CA ASP A 158 0.36 -24.63 -3.41
C ASP A 158 0.69 -23.14 -3.32
N ILE A 159 1.29 -22.78 -2.17
CA ILE A 159 1.67 -21.39 -1.89
C ILE A 159 2.67 -20.86 -2.94
N ASP A 160 3.71 -21.62 -3.24
CA ASP A 160 4.76 -21.17 -4.17
C ASP A 160 4.24 -21.06 -5.60
N GLY A 161 3.40 -21.97 -6.03
CA GLY A 161 2.72 -21.91 -7.35
C GLY A 161 1.85 -20.67 -7.48
N GLY A 162 1.02 -20.37 -6.49
CA GLY A 162 0.20 -19.17 -6.49
C GLY A 162 1.02 -17.88 -6.47
N LEU A 163 2.10 -17.83 -5.67
CA LEU A 163 3.02 -16.68 -5.67
C LEU A 163 3.75 -16.51 -7.00
N GLN A 164 4.11 -17.62 -7.66
CA GLN A 164 4.69 -17.58 -9.00
C GLN A 164 3.71 -17.00 -10.02
N ILE A 165 2.45 -17.44 -10.03
CA ILE A 165 1.40 -16.90 -10.91
C ILE A 165 1.32 -15.38 -10.73
N PHE A 166 1.26 -14.91 -9.49
CA PHE A 166 1.13 -13.49 -9.19
C PHE A 166 2.34 -12.67 -9.68
N LEU A 167 3.55 -13.08 -9.29
CA LEU A 167 4.75 -12.31 -9.59
C LEU A 167 5.13 -12.36 -11.07
N ASP A 168 5.04 -13.55 -11.69
CA ASP A 168 5.42 -13.70 -13.08
C ASP A 168 4.45 -12.95 -14.02
N ALA A 169 3.19 -12.77 -13.61
CA ALA A 169 2.24 -11.95 -14.36
C ALA A 169 2.50 -10.45 -14.22
N LEU A 170 2.94 -9.97 -13.05
CA LEU A 170 3.20 -8.55 -12.80
C LEU A 170 4.57 -8.09 -13.32
N GLU A 171 5.62 -8.88 -13.06
CA GLU A 171 7.01 -8.48 -13.24
C GLU A 171 7.70 -9.21 -14.39
N GLY A 172 6.97 -10.13 -15.04
CA GLY A 172 7.45 -10.93 -16.13
C GLY A 172 7.89 -12.34 -15.74
N PRO A 173 7.92 -13.26 -16.73
CA PRO A 173 8.17 -14.68 -16.50
C PRO A 173 9.49 -14.99 -15.77
N GLY A 174 9.41 -15.90 -14.80
CA GLY A 174 10.54 -16.37 -14.01
C GLY A 174 10.98 -15.43 -12.89
N THR A 175 10.23 -14.36 -12.61
CA THR A 175 10.52 -13.43 -11.51
C THR A 175 10.51 -14.15 -10.17
N TRP A 176 9.47 -14.95 -9.88
CA TRP A 176 9.44 -15.77 -8.66
C TRP A 176 10.68 -16.60 -8.48
N ARG A 177 11.12 -17.29 -9.53
CA ARG A 177 12.29 -18.19 -9.46
C ARG A 177 13.57 -17.44 -9.12
N ARG A 178 13.77 -16.22 -9.69
CA ARG A 178 14.97 -15.39 -9.48
C ARG A 178 14.99 -14.65 -8.15
N LEU A 179 13.85 -14.53 -7.49
CA LEU A 179 13.74 -13.75 -6.25
C LEU A 179 14.59 -14.37 -5.14
N PRO A 180 15.36 -13.57 -4.36
CA PRO A 180 16.13 -14.06 -3.22
C PRO A 180 15.26 -14.66 -2.10
N ALA A 181 15.86 -15.41 -1.20
CA ALA A 181 15.14 -16.13 -0.14
C ALA A 181 14.36 -15.20 0.82
N THR A 182 14.95 -14.07 1.22
CA THR A 182 14.33 -13.14 2.18
C THR A 182 13.04 -12.53 1.65
N PRO A 183 12.99 -11.91 0.46
CA PRO A 183 11.72 -11.44 -0.10
C PRO A 183 10.74 -12.59 -0.38
N LYS A 184 11.19 -13.78 -0.81
CA LYS A 184 10.30 -14.94 -0.94
C LYS A 184 9.61 -15.29 0.36
N GLN A 185 10.34 -15.27 1.48
CA GLN A 185 9.74 -15.56 2.78
C GLN A 185 8.69 -14.52 3.18
N MET A 186 8.97 -13.23 2.97
CA MET A 186 7.97 -12.18 3.21
C MET A 186 6.68 -12.42 2.41
N LEU A 187 6.79 -12.82 1.14
CA LEU A 187 5.63 -13.10 0.31
C LEU A 187 4.87 -14.35 0.78
N ARG A 188 5.58 -15.41 1.21
CA ARG A 188 4.97 -16.62 1.79
C ARG A 188 4.21 -16.33 3.08
N ASP A 189 4.80 -15.50 3.96
CA ASP A 189 4.17 -15.11 5.22
C ASP A 189 2.84 -14.38 5.03
N ASN A 190 2.64 -13.77 3.85
CA ASN A 190 1.45 -12.99 3.51
C ASN A 190 0.58 -13.63 2.41
N ALA A 191 0.89 -14.86 1.99
CA ALA A 191 0.28 -15.47 0.80
C ALA A 191 -1.26 -15.59 0.90
N THR A 192 -1.77 -16.01 2.05
CA THR A 192 -3.23 -16.17 2.29
C THR A 192 -4.02 -14.87 2.18
N THR A 193 -3.35 -13.71 2.26
CA THR A 193 -3.98 -12.41 2.06
C THR A 193 -4.51 -12.22 0.64
N LEU A 194 -4.01 -12.98 -0.36
CA LEU A 194 -4.58 -12.97 -1.70
C LEU A 194 -5.98 -13.58 -1.75
N ILE A 195 -6.30 -14.55 -0.87
CA ILE A 195 -7.64 -15.14 -0.76
C ILE A 195 -8.65 -14.04 -0.35
N GLY A 196 -8.27 -13.21 0.61
CA GLY A 196 -9.08 -12.05 0.98
C GLY A 196 -9.15 -11.01 -0.14
N GLN A 197 -8.03 -10.76 -0.83
CA GLN A 197 -7.97 -9.79 -1.91
C GLN A 197 -8.83 -10.20 -3.11
N MET A 198 -8.95 -11.48 -3.42
CA MET A 198 -9.83 -12.00 -4.47
C MET A 198 -11.31 -11.69 -4.18
N ARG A 199 -11.71 -11.72 -2.91
CA ARG A 199 -13.09 -11.44 -2.47
C ARG A 199 -13.38 -9.94 -2.33
N ASP A 200 -12.33 -9.11 -2.27
CA ASP A 200 -12.42 -7.67 -2.01
C ASP A 200 -12.89 -6.92 -3.28
N GLN A 201 -14.14 -6.47 -3.27
CA GLN A 201 -14.70 -5.65 -4.35
C GLN A 201 -14.23 -4.20 -4.19
N ARG A 202 -13.16 -3.84 -4.88
CA ARG A 202 -12.62 -2.49 -4.85
C ARG A 202 -13.34 -1.58 -5.86
N PRO A 203 -13.81 -0.39 -5.45
CA PRO A 203 -14.31 0.60 -6.39
C PRO A 203 -13.20 1.03 -7.37
N LEU A 204 -13.58 1.28 -8.62
CA LEU A 204 -12.68 1.89 -9.60
C LEU A 204 -12.19 3.27 -9.11
N LEU A 205 -11.04 3.68 -9.60
CA LEU A 205 -10.54 5.03 -9.39
C LEU A 205 -11.03 5.92 -10.53
N SER A 206 -11.69 7.03 -10.20
CA SER A 206 -12.22 7.97 -11.16
C SER A 206 -11.51 9.33 -11.11
N LYS A 207 -11.65 10.12 -12.17
CA LYS A 207 -11.20 11.52 -12.18
C LYS A 207 -11.89 12.33 -11.09
N ALA A 208 -13.18 12.12 -10.88
CA ALA A 208 -13.94 12.79 -9.82
C ALA A 208 -13.37 12.44 -8.43
N ASP A 209 -13.00 11.18 -8.20
CA ASP A 209 -12.32 10.76 -6.98
C ASP A 209 -11.01 11.52 -6.74
N ALA A 210 -10.20 11.68 -7.80
CA ALA A 210 -8.92 12.37 -7.70
C ALA A 210 -9.10 13.88 -7.46
N GLU A 211 -10.09 14.49 -8.09
CA GLU A 211 -10.42 15.91 -7.92
C GLU A 211 -11.04 16.23 -6.56
N ALA A 212 -11.68 15.24 -5.92
CA ALA A 212 -12.25 15.38 -4.58
C ALA A 212 -11.18 15.48 -3.49
N ILE A 213 -9.94 15.05 -3.75
CA ILE A 213 -8.84 15.20 -2.80
C ILE A 213 -8.45 16.66 -2.68
N ARG A 214 -8.98 17.31 -1.65
CA ARG A 214 -8.68 18.71 -1.35
C ARG A 214 -7.40 18.80 -0.55
N HIS A 215 -6.32 19.26 -1.18
CA HIS A 215 -5.13 19.65 -0.43
C HIS A 215 -5.46 20.82 0.50
N ARG A 216 -5.14 20.69 1.77
CA ARG A 216 -4.99 21.85 2.64
C ARG A 216 -3.89 22.73 2.04
N ARG A 217 -4.23 23.80 1.35
CA ARG A 217 -3.27 24.83 0.98
C ARG A 217 -2.77 25.42 2.30
N SER A 218 -1.51 25.15 2.66
CA SER A 218 -0.84 26.03 3.61
C SER A 218 -0.84 27.42 3.01
N SER A 219 -1.30 28.40 3.75
CA SER A 219 -1.29 29.83 3.38
C SER A 219 0.13 30.39 3.43
N SER A 220 1.05 29.86 2.63
CA SER A 220 2.36 30.44 2.43
C SER A 220 2.86 30.08 1.03
N ALA A 221 2.89 31.13 0.17
CA ALA A 221 3.56 31.27 -1.12
C ALA A 221 3.20 30.24 -2.23
N ALA A 222 2.68 30.77 -3.32
CA ALA A 222 2.51 30.05 -4.57
C ALA A 222 3.86 29.48 -5.07
N PRO A 223 3.93 28.21 -5.48
CA PRO A 223 5.12 27.67 -6.12
C PRO A 223 5.29 28.25 -7.51
N SER A 224 6.52 28.59 -7.87
CA SER A 224 6.89 29.13 -9.17
C SER A 224 6.62 28.12 -10.31
N PRO A 225 6.44 28.55 -11.56
CA PRO A 225 6.09 27.67 -12.69
C PRO A 225 7.14 26.63 -13.08
N ARG A 226 8.32 26.60 -12.46
CA ARG A 226 9.45 25.73 -12.81
C ARG A 226 9.46 24.37 -12.10
N GLU A 227 8.58 24.10 -11.15
CA GLU A 227 8.58 22.83 -10.39
C GLU A 227 7.61 21.75 -10.89
N ARG A 228 6.94 21.95 -12.03
CA ARG A 228 5.93 21.01 -12.55
C ARG A 228 6.51 19.84 -13.36
N SER A 229 7.82 19.66 -13.44
CA SER A 229 8.39 18.68 -14.35
C SER A 229 9.45 17.79 -13.66
N ARG A 230 9.06 17.05 -12.68
CA ARG A 230 9.78 15.82 -12.30
C ARG A 230 8.80 14.83 -11.69
N ARG A 231 8.20 14.00 -12.54
CA ARG A 231 7.57 12.74 -12.12
C ARG A 231 8.70 11.85 -11.62
N CYS A 232 8.76 11.64 -10.32
CA CYS A 232 9.65 10.66 -9.73
C CYS A 232 9.00 9.27 -9.84
N CYS A 233 9.20 8.63 -11.00
CA CYS A 233 9.01 7.19 -11.11
C CYS A 233 10.21 6.52 -10.44
N MET A 234 10.06 6.06 -9.21
CA MET A 234 11.04 5.14 -8.64
C MET A 234 10.79 3.76 -9.26
N ARG A 235 11.54 3.43 -10.31
CA ARG A 235 11.71 2.03 -10.71
C ARG A 235 12.52 1.33 -9.62
N TRP A 236 11.93 0.31 -9.03
CA TRP A 236 12.65 -0.60 -8.16
C TRP A 236 13.63 -1.41 -9.02
N GLN A 237 14.94 -1.27 -8.77
CA GLN A 237 15.96 -2.15 -9.32
C GLN A 237 16.55 -2.93 -8.14
N PRO A 238 16.54 -4.27 -8.19
CA PRO A 238 17.25 -5.07 -7.21
C PRO A 238 18.76 -4.92 -7.44
N THR A 239 19.47 -4.53 -6.40
CA THR A 239 20.93 -4.67 -6.30
C THR A 239 21.27 -6.03 -5.74
#